data_449520b7c6ab6c9b557eb31ffbe93c59
#
_entry.id   449520b7c6ab6c9b557eb31ffbe93c59
#
_cell.length_a   1.000
_cell.length_b   1.000
_cell.length_c   1.000
_cell.angle_alpha   90.00
_cell.angle_beta   90.00
_cell.angle_gamma   90.00
#
_symmetry.space_group_name_H-M   'P 1'
#
loop_
_entity.id
_entity.type
_entity.pdbx_description
1 polymer ?
#
loop_
_entity_poly.entity_id
_entity_poly.type
_entity_poly.pdbx_seq_one_letter_code
_entity_poly.pdbx_strand_id
1 'polypeptide(L)'
;MSAQADRQRAALDRMAKEEPELAARLILMTLPGAASKIAGTMSYVLDIQDLGAHRVSISGGRARVDRVESADDEDVDFRLQADSRTLTDLVTGAHGPLGLMMRGRLRIRGKRRKALKLRKMASGELSMADVVEAGGTLDPDVLYRSLPYLIDADWTKGHTFTVRYVVTGTGTWYVTARDGEPLEVTTEDREPAGTATISFDSYQRMASGQISPSIAMQNQLTKIDGQIHPITLLGRWIARAQGEDDAEMKREAKQRRLQEERAGLYAPGGDHDGDGLLDYRQLYALWERQSWKATELDFSVDREQWVVTPREAQESTIWSLGSFYVGEERVTADLAPFLQAAPTGEIELFLATQLVDEARHAAFFDRFGGEVMCLSADDFRGRMREVEQILLSPWREVFDDGLRDVARRIQAKPDDLDLFVEGITTYHMVVEGFLAVTGQTLIRDYMLEHSMYPGFCEGFGLVERDEHRHVAFGVRFLRDAIREDPRHRGTVERVVLELAPKAAYVFAPPYVTNAREYVSYGYTSRQIYGFAYRTLRRRMKVLGIEIPPADELMPGPIDGTTEFAAVPAAEARASSNGASANRSGDLEAAATS
;
A
#
# COMPACT_ATOMS: atom_id res chain seq x y z
N MET A 1 -20.02 2.88 -23.96
CA MET A 1 -18.69 3.51 -23.76
C MET A 1 -18.23 3.07 -22.39
N SER A 2 -16.96 2.77 -22.20
CA SER A 2 -16.45 2.39 -20.88
C SER A 2 -16.40 3.61 -19.94
N ALA A 3 -16.50 3.41 -18.61
CA ALA A 3 -16.35 4.48 -17.62
C ALA A 3 -15.01 5.22 -17.77
N GLN A 4 -13.99 4.53 -18.29
CA GLN A 4 -12.68 5.08 -18.62
C GLN A 4 -12.75 6.09 -19.78
N ALA A 5 -13.42 5.74 -20.87
CA ALA A 5 -13.57 6.65 -22.01
C ALA A 5 -14.31 7.95 -21.63
N ASP A 6 -15.29 7.84 -20.71
CA ASP A 6 -16.00 9.01 -20.21
C ASP A 6 -15.11 9.89 -19.33
N ARG A 7 -14.26 9.30 -18.46
CA ARG A 7 -13.25 10.04 -17.65
C ARG A 7 -12.22 10.74 -18.53
N GLN A 8 -11.65 10.04 -19.52
CA GLN A 8 -10.67 10.62 -20.45
C GLN A 8 -11.27 11.79 -21.24
N ARG A 9 -12.51 11.65 -21.70
CA ARG A 9 -13.22 12.72 -22.39
C ARG A 9 -13.45 13.93 -21.47
N ALA A 10 -13.91 13.71 -20.24
CA ALA A 10 -14.11 14.77 -19.27
C ALA A 10 -12.79 15.49 -18.90
N ALA A 11 -11.68 14.75 -18.81
CA ALA A 11 -10.34 15.31 -18.60
C ALA A 11 -9.93 16.20 -19.79
N LEU A 12 -10.11 15.72 -21.02
CA LEU A 12 -9.80 16.48 -22.23
C LEU A 12 -10.69 17.74 -22.36
N ASP A 13 -11.96 17.65 -21.97
CA ASP A 13 -12.87 18.81 -21.95
C ASP A 13 -12.45 19.89 -20.93
N ARG A 14 -11.97 19.49 -19.75
CA ARG A 14 -11.41 20.43 -18.75
C ARG A 14 -10.13 21.07 -19.28
N MET A 15 -9.19 20.26 -19.76
CA MET A 15 -7.94 20.73 -20.34
C MET A 15 -8.17 21.71 -21.50
N ALA A 16 -9.14 21.42 -22.37
CA ALA A 16 -9.49 22.30 -23.50
C ALA A 16 -10.02 23.67 -23.06
N LYS A 17 -10.61 23.77 -21.89
CA LYS A 17 -11.11 25.06 -21.34
C LYS A 17 -10.00 25.87 -20.71
N GLU A 18 -9.08 25.23 -20.04
CA GLU A 18 -8.04 25.86 -19.22
C GLU A 18 -6.73 26.02 -19.99
N GLU A 19 -6.30 24.99 -20.72
CA GLU A 19 -5.07 24.94 -21.51
C GLU A 19 -5.34 24.38 -22.91
N PRO A 20 -6.00 25.13 -23.82
CA PRO A 20 -6.40 24.63 -25.15
C PRO A 20 -5.22 24.18 -26.02
N GLU A 21 -4.05 24.82 -25.90
CA GLU A 21 -2.85 24.41 -26.62
C GLU A 21 -2.33 23.05 -26.14
N LEU A 22 -2.33 22.77 -24.83
CA LEU A 22 -1.94 21.46 -24.27
C LEU A 22 -2.89 20.37 -24.75
N ALA A 23 -4.21 20.64 -24.75
CA ALA A 23 -5.22 19.71 -25.25
C ALA A 23 -5.02 19.41 -26.74
N ALA A 24 -4.70 20.42 -27.54
CA ALA A 24 -4.42 20.23 -28.97
C ALA A 24 -3.11 19.46 -29.22
N ARG A 25 -2.06 19.72 -28.43
CA ARG A 25 -0.80 18.94 -28.47
C ARG A 25 -1.05 17.47 -28.12
N LEU A 26 -1.89 17.19 -27.12
CA LEU A 26 -2.27 15.82 -26.75
C LEU A 26 -3.01 15.13 -27.91
N ILE A 27 -3.96 15.85 -28.57
CA ILE A 27 -4.66 15.33 -29.76
C ILE A 27 -3.65 15.02 -30.87
N LEU A 28 -2.74 15.95 -31.20
CA LEU A 28 -1.71 15.74 -32.23
C LEU A 28 -0.83 14.52 -31.92
N MET A 29 -0.40 14.38 -30.68
CA MET A 29 0.41 13.25 -30.22
C MET A 29 -0.31 11.90 -30.38
N THR A 30 -1.63 11.87 -30.18
CA THR A 30 -2.43 10.63 -30.24
C THR A 30 -2.98 10.33 -31.63
N LEU A 31 -2.84 11.22 -32.62
CA LEU A 31 -3.28 11.01 -34.00
C LEU A 31 -2.74 9.73 -34.65
N PRO A 32 -1.44 9.34 -34.48
CA PRO A 32 -0.93 8.11 -35.05
C PRO A 32 -1.74 6.87 -34.65
N GLY A 33 -2.06 6.73 -33.36
CA GLY A 33 -2.88 5.63 -32.86
C GLY A 33 -4.30 5.64 -33.40
N ALA A 34 -4.93 6.82 -33.45
CA ALA A 34 -6.27 6.99 -33.99
C ALA A 34 -6.35 6.70 -35.51
N ALA A 35 -5.27 6.90 -36.24
CA ALA A 35 -5.21 6.69 -37.69
C ALA A 35 -5.24 5.22 -38.10
N SER A 36 -4.90 4.28 -37.20
CA SER A 36 -5.01 2.84 -37.43
C SER A 36 -6.41 2.40 -37.88
N LYS A 37 -7.44 3.17 -37.53
CA LYS A 37 -8.86 2.95 -37.89
C LYS A 37 -9.23 3.40 -39.32
N ILE A 38 -8.26 4.02 -40.05
CA ILE A 38 -8.48 4.51 -41.40
C ILE A 38 -7.87 3.55 -42.43
N ALA A 39 -8.73 2.95 -43.25
CA ALA A 39 -8.27 2.14 -44.37
C ALA A 39 -7.85 3.01 -45.58
N GLY A 40 -6.70 2.66 -46.18
CA GLY A 40 -6.16 3.31 -47.39
C GLY A 40 -5.15 4.42 -47.09
N THR A 41 -4.88 5.25 -48.09
CA THR A 41 -3.94 6.36 -48.01
C THR A 41 -4.65 7.70 -47.95
N MET A 42 -4.16 8.60 -47.13
CA MET A 42 -4.67 9.96 -46.97
C MET A 42 -3.57 10.89 -46.48
N SER A 43 -3.49 12.09 -47.04
CA SER A 43 -2.63 13.14 -46.52
C SER A 43 -3.38 14.44 -46.31
N TYR A 44 -3.11 15.14 -45.22
CA TYR A 44 -3.73 16.43 -44.94
C TYR A 44 -2.84 17.29 -44.05
N VAL A 45 -3.08 18.60 -44.06
CA VAL A 45 -2.47 19.53 -43.14
C VAL A 45 -3.50 19.99 -42.12
N LEU A 46 -3.12 19.90 -40.86
CA LEU A 46 -3.79 20.59 -39.76
C LEU A 46 -3.05 21.93 -39.54
N ASP A 47 -3.66 23.01 -39.95
CA ASP A 47 -3.19 24.39 -39.71
C ASP A 47 -3.86 24.89 -38.44
N ILE A 48 -3.15 24.77 -37.32
CA ILE A 48 -3.63 25.17 -36.00
C ILE A 48 -3.03 26.53 -35.69
N GLN A 49 -3.89 27.58 -35.67
CA GLN A 49 -3.47 28.98 -35.69
C GLN A 49 -2.48 29.35 -34.56
N ASP A 50 -2.61 28.71 -33.40
CA ASP A 50 -1.79 28.92 -32.17
C ASP A 50 -0.65 27.91 -32.00
N LEU A 51 -0.61 26.81 -32.78
CA LEU A 51 0.44 25.75 -32.71
C LEU A 51 1.25 25.58 -34.00
N GLY A 52 0.77 26.16 -35.10
CA GLY A 52 1.38 26.03 -36.43
C GLY A 52 0.81 24.88 -37.28
N ALA A 53 1.40 24.68 -38.43
CA ALA A 53 0.96 23.71 -39.41
C ALA A 53 1.61 22.33 -39.20
N HIS A 54 0.80 21.27 -39.28
CA HIS A 54 1.22 19.89 -39.13
C HIS A 54 0.70 19.03 -40.28
N ARG A 55 1.60 18.39 -41.02
CA ARG A 55 1.26 17.42 -42.06
C ARG A 55 1.00 16.07 -41.43
N VAL A 56 -0.16 15.51 -41.72
CA VAL A 56 -0.53 14.14 -41.32
C VAL A 56 -0.61 13.27 -42.56
N SER A 57 0.23 12.22 -42.60
CA SER A 57 0.27 11.26 -43.71
C SER A 57 -0.13 9.89 -43.19
N ILE A 58 -1.21 9.32 -43.70
CA ILE A 58 -1.77 8.03 -43.32
C ILE A 58 -1.57 7.04 -44.46
N SER A 59 -0.96 5.88 -44.16
CA SER A 59 -0.78 4.79 -45.11
C SER A 59 -0.71 3.44 -44.36
N GLY A 60 -1.54 2.49 -44.78
CA GLY A 60 -1.54 1.13 -44.20
C GLY A 60 -1.87 1.08 -42.70
N GLY A 61 -2.73 1.98 -42.21
CA GLY A 61 -3.09 2.04 -40.79
C GLY A 61 -2.03 2.73 -39.89
N ARG A 62 -0.95 3.25 -40.48
CA ARG A 62 0.06 4.05 -39.76
C ARG A 62 -0.07 5.51 -40.15
N ALA A 63 0.15 6.41 -39.19
CA ALA A 63 0.21 7.83 -39.47
C ALA A 63 1.54 8.42 -38.98
N ARG A 64 2.02 9.37 -39.78
CA ARG A 64 3.13 10.23 -39.43
C ARG A 64 2.63 11.66 -39.32
N VAL A 65 3.06 12.36 -38.29
CA VAL A 65 2.71 13.77 -38.04
C VAL A 65 4.03 14.56 -38.05
N ASP A 66 4.20 15.43 -39.04
CA ASP A 66 5.39 16.26 -39.20
C ASP A 66 4.98 17.73 -39.10
N ARG A 67 5.75 18.54 -38.38
CA ARG A 67 5.58 19.99 -38.40
C ARG A 67 6.08 20.53 -39.75
N VAL A 68 5.31 21.42 -40.37
CA VAL A 68 5.66 22.05 -41.64
C VAL A 68 5.70 23.58 -41.50
N GLU A 69 6.49 24.25 -42.34
CA GLU A 69 6.68 25.69 -42.24
C GLU A 69 5.42 26.46 -42.72
N SER A 70 4.75 25.96 -43.76
CA SER A 70 3.54 26.57 -44.32
C SER A 70 2.50 25.51 -44.70
N ALA A 71 1.26 25.76 -44.35
CA ALA A 71 0.15 24.87 -44.74
C ALA A 71 -0.13 24.92 -46.26
N ASP A 72 0.22 26.00 -46.95
CA ASP A 72 -0.10 26.22 -48.36
C ASP A 72 0.93 25.59 -49.31
N ASP A 73 2.16 25.32 -48.83
CA ASP A 73 3.25 24.75 -49.64
C ASP A 73 3.19 23.21 -49.76
N GLU A 74 2.24 22.55 -49.07
CA GLU A 74 2.15 21.10 -49.01
C GLU A 74 1.16 20.54 -50.06
N ASP A 75 1.63 19.53 -50.84
CA ASP A 75 0.71 18.75 -51.73
C ASP A 75 0.00 17.68 -50.89
N VAL A 76 -1.27 17.96 -50.55
CA VAL A 76 -2.08 17.11 -49.67
C VAL A 76 -3.52 16.98 -50.19
N ASP A 77 -4.24 15.95 -49.74
CA ASP A 77 -5.63 15.74 -50.12
C ASP A 77 -6.57 16.86 -49.67
N PHE A 78 -6.33 17.40 -48.47
CA PHE A 78 -7.11 18.56 -47.94
C PHE A 78 -6.31 19.25 -46.82
N ARG A 79 -6.77 20.49 -46.52
CA ARG A 79 -6.26 21.29 -45.40
C ARG A 79 -7.40 21.59 -44.45
N LEU A 80 -7.13 21.47 -43.17
CA LEU A 80 -8.06 21.80 -42.09
C LEU A 80 -7.43 22.92 -41.25
N GLN A 81 -8.10 24.07 -41.21
CA GLN A 81 -7.66 25.24 -40.46
C GLN A 81 -8.62 25.46 -39.28
N ALA A 82 -8.02 25.55 -38.06
CA ALA A 82 -8.73 25.76 -36.80
C ALA A 82 -7.78 26.38 -35.76
N ASP A 83 -8.31 26.88 -34.66
CA ASP A 83 -7.54 27.10 -33.44
C ASP A 83 -7.54 25.85 -32.56
N SER A 84 -6.68 25.78 -31.54
CA SER A 84 -6.57 24.66 -30.61
C SER A 84 -7.89 24.31 -29.93
N ARG A 85 -8.70 25.31 -29.54
CA ARG A 85 -10.00 25.11 -28.93
C ARG A 85 -11.01 24.51 -29.90
N THR A 86 -11.00 24.96 -31.15
CA THR A 86 -11.89 24.41 -32.20
C THR A 86 -11.52 22.95 -32.52
N LEU A 87 -10.23 22.62 -32.56
CA LEU A 87 -9.78 21.24 -32.76
C LEU A 87 -10.26 20.34 -31.61
N THR A 88 -10.19 20.81 -30.40
CA THR A 88 -10.65 20.07 -29.21
C THR A 88 -12.16 19.92 -29.19
N ASP A 89 -12.92 21.01 -29.46
CA ASP A 89 -14.40 20.98 -29.61
C ASP A 89 -14.84 19.91 -30.63
N LEU A 90 -14.07 19.77 -31.74
CA LEU A 90 -14.35 18.80 -32.79
C LEU A 90 -14.09 17.34 -32.33
N VAL A 91 -13.00 17.11 -31.61
CA VAL A 91 -12.59 15.77 -31.17
C VAL A 91 -13.45 15.28 -29.99
N THR A 92 -13.78 16.14 -29.03
CA THR A 92 -14.68 15.82 -27.92
C THR A 92 -16.14 15.69 -28.32
N GLY A 93 -16.48 16.22 -29.49
CA GLY A 93 -17.88 16.27 -30.00
C GLY A 93 -18.71 17.35 -29.34
N ALA A 94 -18.12 18.30 -28.62
CA ALA A 94 -18.81 19.44 -28.01
C ALA A 94 -19.51 20.30 -29.08
N HIS A 95 -18.90 20.39 -30.27
CA HIS A 95 -19.48 21.04 -31.43
C HIS A 95 -19.31 20.19 -32.68
N GLY A 96 -20.38 20.04 -33.46
CA GLY A 96 -20.33 19.33 -34.75
C GLY A 96 -19.58 20.13 -35.83
N PRO A 97 -18.89 19.42 -36.79
CA PRO A 97 -18.10 20.09 -37.84
C PRO A 97 -18.86 21.13 -38.61
N LEU A 98 -20.14 20.87 -38.95
CA LEU A 98 -20.97 21.79 -39.71
C LEU A 98 -21.24 23.10 -38.93
N GLY A 99 -21.52 23.00 -37.63
CA GLY A 99 -21.74 24.17 -36.78
C GLY A 99 -20.48 25.03 -36.63
N LEU A 100 -19.30 24.41 -36.55
CA LEU A 100 -17.99 25.10 -36.49
C LEU A 100 -17.66 25.77 -37.82
N MET A 101 -17.99 25.13 -38.96
CA MET A 101 -17.81 25.73 -40.29
C MET A 101 -18.74 26.92 -40.49
N MET A 102 -20.02 26.83 -40.12
CA MET A 102 -20.98 27.93 -40.21
C MET A 102 -20.58 29.17 -39.38
N ARG A 103 -19.89 28.95 -38.25
CA ARG A 103 -19.34 30.00 -37.38
C ARG A 103 -17.98 30.52 -37.85
N GLY A 104 -17.42 29.99 -38.95
CA GLY A 104 -16.13 30.39 -39.50
C GLY A 104 -14.90 29.93 -38.68
N ARG A 105 -15.12 29.12 -37.63
CA ARG A 105 -14.04 28.60 -36.74
C ARG A 105 -13.28 27.44 -37.38
N LEU A 106 -13.95 26.64 -38.22
CA LEU A 106 -13.33 25.51 -38.94
C LEU A 106 -13.39 25.77 -40.44
N ARG A 107 -12.25 25.71 -41.14
CA ARG A 107 -12.16 25.81 -42.58
C ARG A 107 -11.54 24.55 -43.15
N ILE A 108 -12.19 23.97 -44.20
CA ILE A 108 -11.69 22.77 -44.90
C ILE A 108 -11.56 23.11 -46.38
N ARG A 109 -10.35 23.01 -46.94
CA ARG A 109 -10.03 23.21 -48.35
C ARG A 109 -9.51 21.90 -48.95
N GLY A 110 -9.88 21.58 -50.19
CA GLY A 110 -9.46 20.38 -50.91
C GLY A 110 -10.52 19.27 -50.93
N LYS A 111 -10.13 18.00 -50.94
CA LYS A 111 -11.00 16.82 -51.13
C LYS A 111 -11.90 16.56 -49.91
N ARG A 112 -12.97 17.31 -49.74
CA ARG A 112 -13.89 17.26 -48.56
C ARG A 112 -14.41 15.86 -48.24
N ARG A 113 -14.60 14.96 -49.23
CA ARG A 113 -15.05 13.58 -49.02
C ARG A 113 -14.03 12.77 -48.21
N LYS A 114 -12.70 13.04 -48.36
CA LYS A 114 -11.65 12.41 -47.56
C LYS A 114 -11.65 12.94 -46.11
N ALA A 115 -11.93 14.24 -45.92
CA ALA A 115 -12.03 14.82 -44.60
C ALA A 115 -13.16 14.20 -43.73
N LEU A 116 -14.23 13.70 -44.33
CA LEU A 116 -15.30 13.00 -43.61
C LEU A 116 -14.85 11.71 -42.94
N LYS A 117 -13.74 11.11 -43.42
CA LYS A 117 -13.15 9.90 -42.78
C LYS A 117 -12.54 10.20 -41.40
N LEU A 118 -12.19 11.46 -41.12
CA LEU A 118 -11.67 11.85 -39.79
C LEU A 118 -12.68 11.60 -38.66
N ARG A 119 -13.97 11.54 -38.95
CA ARG A 119 -14.99 11.19 -37.96
C ARG A 119 -14.76 9.83 -37.32
N LYS A 120 -14.10 8.89 -38.02
CA LYS A 120 -13.75 7.58 -37.49
C LYS A 120 -12.60 7.64 -36.48
N MET A 121 -11.78 8.69 -36.55
CA MET A 121 -10.67 8.90 -35.59
C MET A 121 -11.15 9.47 -34.25
N ALA A 122 -12.24 10.25 -34.28
CA ALA A 122 -12.81 10.88 -33.09
C ALA A 122 -13.56 9.91 -32.14
N SER A 123 -13.82 8.68 -32.60
CA SER A 123 -14.59 7.68 -31.84
C SER A 123 -13.69 6.53 -31.37
N GLY A 124 -13.15 6.62 -30.16
CA GLY A 124 -12.40 5.53 -29.57
C GLY A 124 -11.61 5.93 -28.33
N GLU A 125 -11.25 4.95 -27.56
CA GLU A 125 -10.34 5.11 -26.43
C GLU A 125 -8.95 5.50 -26.94
N LEU A 126 -8.28 6.43 -26.25
CA LEU A 126 -6.91 6.84 -26.54
C LEU A 126 -5.98 5.82 -25.87
N SER A 127 -5.31 4.99 -26.67
CA SER A 127 -4.29 4.06 -26.18
C SER A 127 -2.90 4.60 -26.55
N MET A 128 -2.05 4.78 -25.55
CA MET A 128 -0.66 5.19 -25.77
C MET A 128 0.14 4.07 -26.43
N ALA A 129 -0.25 2.80 -26.23
CA ALA A 129 0.32 1.66 -26.95
C ALA A 129 0.08 1.78 -28.45
N ASP A 130 -1.17 2.08 -28.87
CA ASP A 130 -1.52 2.25 -30.29
C ASP A 130 -0.70 3.38 -30.95
N VAL A 131 -0.37 4.44 -30.19
CA VAL A 131 0.44 5.55 -30.69
C VAL A 131 1.85 5.07 -31.04
N VAL A 132 2.50 4.35 -30.11
CA VAL A 132 3.86 3.86 -30.32
C VAL A 132 3.91 2.76 -31.38
N GLU A 133 2.95 1.83 -31.40
CA GLU A 133 2.83 0.79 -32.43
C GLU A 133 2.63 1.38 -33.83
N ALA A 134 1.90 2.49 -33.94
CA ALA A 134 1.73 3.21 -35.19
C ALA A 134 2.96 4.05 -35.60
N GLY A 135 4.03 4.06 -34.78
CA GLY A 135 5.27 4.81 -35.03
C GLY A 135 5.25 6.26 -34.53
N GLY A 136 4.27 6.61 -33.67
CA GLY A 136 4.22 7.90 -32.99
C GLY A 136 5.14 7.95 -31.79
N THR A 137 5.38 9.14 -31.27
CA THR A 137 6.24 9.42 -30.12
C THR A 137 5.43 10.07 -29.01
N LEU A 138 5.62 9.62 -27.77
CA LEU A 138 4.98 10.18 -26.60
C LEU A 138 5.82 11.33 -26.04
N ASP A 139 5.26 12.54 -26.07
CA ASP A 139 5.92 13.75 -25.58
C ASP A 139 5.80 13.81 -24.03
N PRO A 140 6.92 13.76 -23.28
CA PRO A 140 6.88 13.80 -21.81
C PRO A 140 6.26 15.09 -21.26
N ASP A 141 6.47 16.25 -21.92
CA ASP A 141 5.88 17.51 -21.49
C ASP A 141 4.35 17.47 -21.56
N VAL A 142 3.82 16.94 -22.66
CA VAL A 142 2.37 16.79 -22.83
C VAL A 142 1.80 15.83 -21.79
N LEU A 143 2.44 14.69 -21.56
CA LEU A 143 1.91 13.69 -20.65
C LEU A 143 2.00 14.15 -19.18
N TYR A 144 3.11 14.71 -18.71
CA TYR A 144 3.21 15.20 -17.33
C TYR A 144 2.25 16.36 -17.08
N ARG A 145 2.16 17.34 -17.97
CA ARG A 145 1.21 18.47 -17.84
C ARG A 145 -0.25 18.06 -17.94
N SER A 146 -0.54 16.88 -18.48
CA SER A 146 -1.91 16.33 -18.50
C SER A 146 -2.35 15.71 -17.17
N LEU A 147 -1.43 15.38 -16.25
CA LEU A 147 -1.73 14.70 -14.97
C LEU A 147 -2.75 15.45 -14.09
N PRO A 148 -2.71 16.79 -13.95
CA PRO A 148 -3.70 17.53 -13.15
C PRO A 148 -5.15 17.33 -13.63
N TYR A 149 -5.34 17.02 -14.90
CA TYR A 149 -6.66 16.79 -15.49
C TYR A 149 -7.10 15.33 -15.42
N LEU A 150 -6.16 14.39 -15.36
CA LEU A 150 -6.41 12.95 -15.34
C LEU A 150 -6.59 12.40 -13.92
N ILE A 151 -5.87 12.97 -12.95
CA ILE A 151 -5.87 12.52 -11.56
C ILE A 151 -6.84 13.37 -10.75
N ASP A 152 -7.75 12.68 -10.03
CA ASP A 152 -8.75 13.35 -9.22
C ASP A 152 -8.10 13.96 -7.97
N ALA A 153 -8.48 15.20 -7.63
CA ALA A 153 -8.02 15.87 -6.43
C ALA A 153 -8.38 15.12 -5.12
N ASP A 154 -9.45 14.33 -5.13
CA ASP A 154 -9.80 13.49 -3.98
C ASP A 154 -8.75 12.41 -3.68
N TRP A 155 -7.93 12.01 -4.65
CA TRP A 155 -6.86 11.01 -4.46
C TRP A 155 -5.63 11.60 -3.78
N THR A 156 -5.47 12.94 -3.79
CA THR A 156 -4.35 13.62 -3.11
C THR A 156 -4.62 13.87 -1.63
N LYS A 157 -5.82 13.57 -1.11
CA LYS A 157 -6.16 13.75 0.31
C LYS A 157 -5.22 12.97 1.22
N GLY A 158 -4.69 13.63 2.24
CA GLY A 158 -3.71 13.07 3.17
C GLY A 158 -2.28 13.03 2.63
N HIS A 159 -2.01 13.54 1.41
CA HIS A 159 -0.70 13.46 0.78
C HIS A 159 -0.15 14.84 0.40
N THR A 160 1.08 15.14 0.85
CA THR A 160 1.81 16.35 0.47
C THR A 160 3.26 15.99 0.16
N PHE A 161 3.63 16.08 -1.13
CA PHE A 161 4.98 15.77 -1.60
C PHE A 161 5.26 16.40 -2.97
N THR A 162 6.54 16.47 -3.35
CA THR A 162 6.99 16.81 -4.72
C THR A 162 7.88 15.69 -5.24
N VAL A 163 7.62 15.21 -6.46
CA VAL A 163 8.46 14.24 -7.19
C VAL A 163 9.11 14.95 -8.37
N ARG A 164 10.41 14.74 -8.54
CA ARG A 164 11.17 15.20 -9.71
C ARG A 164 11.31 14.07 -10.71
N TYR A 165 10.80 14.26 -11.91
CA TYR A 165 10.98 13.35 -13.05
C TYR A 165 12.00 13.94 -14.03
N VAL A 166 13.04 13.17 -14.33
CA VAL A 166 14.08 13.53 -15.29
C VAL A 166 14.04 12.55 -16.45
N VAL A 167 13.65 13.02 -17.64
CA VAL A 167 13.79 12.23 -18.87
C VAL A 167 15.07 12.70 -19.58
N THR A 168 16.10 11.86 -19.56
CA THR A 168 17.44 12.22 -20.01
C THR A 168 17.42 12.70 -21.46
N GLY A 169 18.03 13.85 -21.71
CA GLY A 169 18.07 14.47 -23.05
C GLY A 169 16.79 15.16 -23.49
N THR A 170 15.74 15.19 -22.63
CA THR A 170 14.45 15.80 -22.96
C THR A 170 14.06 16.91 -21.99
N GLY A 171 14.01 16.64 -20.69
CA GLY A 171 13.60 17.66 -19.71
C GLY A 171 13.45 17.14 -18.30
N THR A 172 13.02 18.07 -17.42
CA THR A 172 12.75 17.80 -16.01
C THR A 172 11.41 18.40 -15.63
N TRP A 173 10.60 17.63 -14.91
CA TRP A 173 9.28 18.03 -14.42
C TRP A 173 9.17 17.76 -12.93
N TYR A 174 8.52 18.68 -12.22
CA TYR A 174 8.20 18.58 -10.81
C TYR A 174 6.70 18.40 -10.68
N VAL A 175 6.28 17.30 -10.10
CA VAL A 175 4.86 16.96 -9.86
C VAL A 175 4.64 17.07 -8.36
N THR A 176 3.78 18.01 -7.95
CA THR A 176 3.47 18.29 -6.55
C THR A 176 2.03 17.90 -6.24
N ALA A 177 1.86 17.06 -5.24
CA ALA A 177 0.57 16.79 -4.60
C ALA A 177 0.46 17.65 -3.34
N ARG A 178 -0.74 18.21 -3.10
CA ARG A 178 -1.13 18.87 -1.84
C ARG A 178 -2.47 18.33 -1.42
N ASP A 179 -2.64 18.15 -0.12
CA ASP A 179 -3.82 17.53 0.52
C ASP A 179 -5.14 18.03 -0.08
N GLY A 180 -5.83 17.16 -0.82
CA GLY A 180 -7.13 17.43 -1.43
C GLY A 180 -7.12 18.45 -2.59
N GLU A 181 -5.95 18.91 -3.07
CA GLU A 181 -5.82 19.84 -4.20
C GLU A 181 -5.49 19.09 -5.50
N PRO A 182 -5.83 19.66 -6.68
CA PRO A 182 -5.33 19.15 -7.96
C PRO A 182 -3.80 19.12 -7.98
N LEU A 183 -3.21 18.16 -8.71
CA LEU A 183 -1.76 18.13 -8.89
C LEU A 183 -1.25 19.42 -9.55
N GLU A 184 -0.10 19.88 -9.10
CA GLU A 184 0.65 20.95 -9.78
C GLU A 184 1.81 20.33 -10.55
N VAL A 185 1.97 20.70 -11.82
CA VAL A 185 3.12 20.29 -12.65
C VAL A 185 3.86 21.51 -13.16
N THR A 186 5.15 21.57 -12.92
CA THR A 186 6.01 22.68 -13.34
C THR A 186 7.39 22.18 -13.79
N THR A 187 8.07 22.97 -14.62
CA THR A 187 9.50 22.79 -14.95
C THR A 187 10.41 23.68 -14.10
N GLU A 188 9.84 24.56 -13.26
CA GLU A 188 10.59 25.34 -12.29
C GLU A 188 11.14 24.44 -11.19
N ASP A 189 12.37 24.73 -10.75
CA ASP A 189 13.05 23.93 -9.73
C ASP A 189 12.30 23.97 -8.39
N ARG A 190 12.08 22.79 -7.82
CA ARG A 190 11.43 22.56 -6.53
C ARG A 190 12.25 21.55 -5.74
N GLU A 191 12.23 21.62 -4.43
CA GLU A 191 12.86 20.61 -3.57
C GLU A 191 12.03 19.31 -3.63
N PRO A 192 12.58 18.19 -4.18
CA PRO A 192 11.82 16.95 -4.33
C PRO A 192 12.00 16.05 -3.12
N ALA A 193 10.93 15.36 -2.71
CA ALA A 193 11.00 14.23 -1.78
C ALA A 193 11.69 13.01 -2.41
N GLY A 194 11.50 12.82 -3.72
CA GLY A 194 12.14 11.76 -4.50
C GLY A 194 12.33 12.18 -5.96
N THR A 195 13.32 11.56 -6.60
CA THR A 195 13.67 11.80 -8.01
C THR A 195 13.67 10.50 -8.78
N ALA A 196 12.99 10.46 -9.91
CA ALA A 196 13.05 9.36 -10.88
C ALA A 196 13.73 9.84 -12.17
N THR A 197 14.83 9.17 -12.55
CA THR A 197 15.60 9.48 -13.77
C THR A 197 15.49 8.31 -14.73
N ILE A 198 15.07 8.56 -15.96
CA ILE A 198 14.85 7.54 -17.00
C ILE A 198 15.35 8.04 -18.36
N SER A 199 15.85 7.13 -19.23
CA SER A 199 16.16 7.48 -20.61
C SER A 199 14.88 7.72 -21.42
N PHE A 200 14.98 8.49 -22.51
CA PHE A 200 13.82 8.75 -23.38
C PHE A 200 13.23 7.45 -23.96
N ASP A 201 14.06 6.51 -24.41
CA ASP A 201 13.60 5.22 -24.94
C ASP A 201 12.85 4.41 -23.88
N SER A 202 13.42 4.29 -22.66
CA SER A 202 12.76 3.59 -21.56
C SER A 202 11.47 4.26 -21.14
N TYR A 203 11.42 5.62 -21.18
CA TYR A 203 10.20 6.38 -20.93
C TYR A 203 9.11 6.05 -21.95
N GLN A 204 9.43 6.00 -23.26
CA GLN A 204 8.48 5.61 -24.33
C GLN A 204 7.86 4.24 -24.05
N ARG A 205 8.69 3.26 -23.70
CA ARG A 205 8.27 1.89 -23.39
C ARG A 205 7.40 1.83 -22.14
N MET A 206 7.73 2.61 -21.12
CA MET A 206 6.94 2.68 -19.87
C MET A 206 5.62 3.42 -20.09
N ALA A 207 5.64 4.58 -20.73
CA ALA A 207 4.45 5.40 -20.97
C ALA A 207 3.45 4.74 -21.95
N SER A 208 3.93 3.85 -22.83
CA SER A 208 3.08 3.04 -23.72
C SER A 208 2.57 1.75 -23.06
N GLY A 209 2.99 1.43 -21.82
CA GLY A 209 2.62 0.18 -21.15
C GLY A 209 3.36 -1.07 -21.65
N GLN A 210 4.40 -0.93 -22.51
CA GLN A 210 5.22 -2.07 -22.95
C GLN A 210 6.05 -2.66 -21.81
N ILE A 211 6.42 -1.84 -20.82
CA ILE A 211 7.04 -2.27 -19.58
C ILE A 211 6.34 -1.58 -18.41
N SER A 212 6.14 -2.29 -17.30
CA SER A 212 5.62 -1.66 -16.08
C SER A 212 6.70 -0.78 -15.43
N PRO A 213 6.31 0.22 -14.62
CA PRO A 213 7.27 1.02 -13.85
C PRO A 213 8.20 0.16 -12.98
N SER A 214 7.70 -0.92 -12.42
CA SER A 214 8.44 -1.88 -11.61
C SER A 214 9.48 -2.66 -12.43
N ILE A 215 9.13 -3.14 -13.62
CA ILE A 215 10.10 -3.77 -14.55
C ILE A 215 11.18 -2.76 -14.94
N ALA A 216 10.83 -1.49 -15.17
CA ALA A 216 11.80 -0.45 -15.47
C ALA A 216 12.78 -0.22 -14.31
N MET A 217 12.32 -0.30 -13.06
CA MET A 217 13.17 -0.20 -11.88
C MET A 217 14.05 -1.44 -11.68
N GLN A 218 13.48 -2.65 -11.79
CA GLN A 218 14.22 -3.91 -11.65
C GLN A 218 15.40 -4.02 -12.65
N ASN A 219 15.17 -3.58 -13.88
CA ASN A 219 16.18 -3.60 -14.94
C ASN A 219 17.10 -2.37 -14.92
N GLN A 220 17.07 -1.56 -13.85
CA GLN A 220 17.85 -0.33 -13.71
C GLN A 220 17.65 0.68 -14.86
N LEU A 221 16.51 0.60 -15.54
CA LEU A 221 16.11 1.53 -16.60
C LEU A 221 15.62 2.87 -16.00
N THR A 222 15.19 2.86 -14.74
CA THR A 222 14.85 4.03 -13.95
C THR A 222 15.72 4.06 -12.70
N LYS A 223 16.48 5.16 -12.53
CA LYS A 223 17.23 5.44 -11.32
C LYS A 223 16.37 6.25 -10.36
N ILE A 224 16.32 5.82 -9.10
CA ILE A 224 15.59 6.52 -8.04
C ILE A 224 16.58 7.08 -7.03
N ASP A 225 16.42 8.36 -6.69
CA ASP A 225 17.16 9.04 -5.63
C ASP A 225 16.15 9.65 -4.63
N GLY A 226 16.37 9.53 -3.35
CA GLY A 226 15.46 10.02 -2.29
C GLY A 226 14.35 9.06 -1.93
N GLN A 227 13.17 9.58 -1.58
CA GLN A 227 12.02 8.76 -1.14
C GLN A 227 11.33 8.10 -2.34
N ILE A 228 11.20 6.77 -2.29
CA ILE A 228 10.54 6.01 -3.35
C ILE A 228 9.01 6.12 -3.27
N HIS A 229 8.47 6.18 -2.05
CA HIS A 229 7.03 6.14 -1.82
C HIS A 229 6.23 7.19 -2.63
N PRO A 230 6.58 8.50 -2.67
CA PRO A 230 5.87 9.47 -3.50
C PRO A 230 5.86 9.11 -4.99
N ILE A 231 6.93 8.47 -5.48
CA ILE A 231 7.07 8.05 -6.88
C ILE A 231 6.12 6.90 -7.19
N THR A 232 6.08 5.87 -6.32
CA THR A 232 5.20 4.71 -6.49
C THR A 232 3.72 5.07 -6.31
N LEU A 233 3.41 5.97 -5.38
CA LEU A 233 2.05 6.47 -5.17
C LEU A 233 1.53 7.21 -6.41
N LEU A 234 2.33 8.12 -6.96
CA LEU A 234 1.95 8.83 -8.19
C LEU A 234 1.82 7.86 -9.37
N GLY A 235 2.70 6.86 -9.47
CA GLY A 235 2.60 5.79 -10.48
C GLY A 235 1.25 5.05 -10.40
N ARG A 236 0.75 4.76 -9.20
CA ARG A 236 -0.56 4.13 -8.99
C ARG A 236 -1.72 5.04 -9.37
N TRP A 237 -1.66 6.34 -9.05
CA TRP A 237 -2.69 7.28 -9.50
C TRP A 237 -2.74 7.37 -11.02
N ILE A 238 -1.58 7.28 -11.71
CA ILE A 238 -1.52 7.25 -13.17
C ILE A 238 -2.16 5.96 -13.71
N ALA A 239 -1.82 4.80 -13.15
CA ALA A 239 -2.41 3.51 -13.53
C ALA A 239 -3.93 3.49 -13.32
N ARG A 240 -4.39 4.02 -12.19
CA ARG A 240 -5.81 4.21 -11.88
C ARG A 240 -6.51 5.11 -12.90
N ALA A 241 -5.89 6.22 -13.31
CA ALA A 241 -6.43 7.10 -14.35
C ALA A 241 -6.49 6.41 -15.72
N GLN A 242 -5.63 5.44 -15.97
CA GLN A 242 -5.60 4.62 -17.19
C GLN A 242 -6.60 3.45 -17.17
N GLY A 243 -7.29 3.21 -16.05
CA GLY A 243 -8.34 2.20 -15.94
C GLY A 243 -7.90 0.85 -15.39
N GLU A 244 -6.72 0.77 -14.76
CA GLU A 244 -6.25 -0.42 -14.05
C GLU A 244 -6.89 -0.58 -12.65
N ASP A 245 -8.06 0.00 -12.46
CA ASP A 245 -8.77 0.21 -11.19
C ASP A 245 -9.28 -1.06 -10.50
N ASP A 246 -9.48 -2.16 -11.22
CA ASP A 246 -10.30 -3.28 -10.70
C ASP A 246 -9.64 -4.01 -9.52
N ALA A 247 -8.31 -4.14 -9.52
CA ALA A 247 -7.60 -4.85 -8.44
C ALA A 247 -7.49 -4.00 -7.18
N GLU A 248 -7.22 -2.70 -7.31
CA GLU A 248 -7.06 -1.78 -6.17
C GLU A 248 -8.40 -1.49 -5.48
N MET A 249 -9.45 -1.20 -6.24
CA MET A 249 -10.81 -1.04 -5.70
C MET A 249 -11.32 -2.28 -4.98
N LYS A 250 -11.02 -3.48 -5.50
CA LYS A 250 -11.35 -4.74 -4.83
C LYS A 250 -10.58 -4.91 -3.52
N ARG A 251 -9.29 -4.50 -3.49
CA ARG A 251 -8.47 -4.52 -2.27
C ARG A 251 -9.00 -3.52 -1.23
N GLU A 252 -9.27 -2.27 -1.61
CA GLU A 252 -9.86 -1.25 -0.72
C GLU A 252 -11.22 -1.68 -0.17
N ALA A 253 -12.10 -2.23 -1.02
CA ALA A 253 -13.40 -2.75 -0.60
C ALA A 253 -13.24 -3.91 0.39
N LYS A 254 -12.28 -4.82 0.14
CA LYS A 254 -11.97 -5.93 1.03
C LYS A 254 -11.42 -5.45 2.38
N GLN A 255 -10.52 -4.46 2.38
CA GLN A 255 -9.98 -3.87 3.60
C GLN A 255 -11.07 -3.17 4.43
N ARG A 256 -11.95 -2.40 3.78
CA ARG A 256 -13.10 -1.78 4.44
C ARG A 256 -13.99 -2.83 5.09
N ARG A 257 -14.27 -3.91 4.37
CA ARG A 257 -15.05 -5.03 4.90
C ARG A 257 -14.37 -5.68 6.12
N LEU A 258 -13.05 -5.87 6.09
CA LEU A 258 -12.29 -6.40 7.23
C LEU A 258 -12.39 -5.47 8.46
N GLN A 259 -12.33 -4.15 8.25
CA GLN A 259 -12.52 -3.17 9.33
C GLN A 259 -13.95 -3.22 9.89
N GLU A 260 -14.95 -3.37 9.03
CA GLU A 260 -16.36 -3.51 9.44
C GLU A 260 -16.61 -4.82 10.21
N GLU A 261 -16.04 -5.95 9.75
CA GLU A 261 -16.10 -7.23 10.44
C GLU A 261 -15.41 -7.17 11.81
N ARG A 262 -14.26 -6.50 11.91
CA ARG A 262 -13.56 -6.25 13.17
C ARG A 262 -14.38 -5.38 14.14
N ALA A 263 -15.01 -4.32 13.65
CA ALA A 263 -15.89 -3.47 14.45
C ALA A 263 -17.12 -4.25 14.94
N GLY A 264 -17.65 -5.17 14.13
CA GLY A 264 -18.78 -6.02 14.45
C GLY A 264 -18.52 -6.99 15.61
N LEU A 265 -17.29 -7.45 15.82
CA LEU A 265 -16.91 -8.33 16.94
C LEU A 265 -17.12 -7.68 18.33
N TYR A 266 -17.10 -6.36 18.40
CA TYR A 266 -17.20 -5.58 19.63
C TYR A 266 -18.43 -4.65 19.65
N ALA A 267 -19.37 -4.83 18.69
CA ALA A 267 -20.56 -3.99 18.60
C ALA A 267 -21.52 -4.28 19.76
N PRO A 268 -21.96 -3.27 20.53
CA PRO A 268 -23.04 -3.43 21.50
C PRO A 268 -24.35 -3.71 20.75
N GLY A 269 -25.00 -4.84 21.02
CA GLY A 269 -26.32 -5.16 20.48
C GLY A 269 -26.48 -6.43 19.66
N GLY A 270 -25.44 -7.27 19.54
CA GLY A 270 -25.63 -8.65 19.08
C GLY A 270 -26.38 -9.49 20.13
N ASP A 271 -26.93 -10.63 19.71
CA ASP A 271 -27.61 -11.60 20.58
C ASP A 271 -26.56 -12.26 21.50
N HIS A 272 -26.12 -11.50 22.50
CA HIS A 272 -25.10 -11.86 23.47
C HIS A 272 -25.76 -12.14 24.81
N ASP A 273 -25.23 -13.08 25.57
CA ASP A 273 -25.67 -13.44 26.95
C ASP A 273 -25.61 -12.26 27.95
N GLY A 274 -26.26 -11.13 27.64
CA GLY A 274 -26.36 -9.95 28.49
C GLY A 274 -25.04 -9.18 28.74
N ASP A 275 -23.89 -9.75 28.38
CA ASP A 275 -22.54 -9.27 28.69
C ASP A 275 -21.76 -8.70 27.50
N GLY A 276 -22.29 -8.80 26.28
CA GLY A 276 -21.66 -8.28 25.07
C GLY A 276 -20.48 -9.09 24.53
N LEU A 277 -20.19 -10.29 25.05
CA LEU A 277 -19.17 -11.20 24.54
C LEU A 277 -19.79 -12.37 23.79
N LEU A 278 -19.17 -12.78 22.67
CA LEU A 278 -19.55 -13.98 21.95
C LEU A 278 -19.31 -15.22 22.80
N ASP A 279 -20.20 -16.23 22.68
CA ASP A 279 -19.96 -17.55 23.23
C ASP A 279 -19.03 -18.39 22.35
N TYR A 280 -18.58 -19.56 22.83
CA TYR A 280 -17.63 -20.42 22.11
C TYR A 280 -18.18 -20.94 20.79
N ARG A 281 -19.49 -21.21 20.69
CA ARG A 281 -20.14 -21.67 19.46
C ARG A 281 -20.28 -20.57 18.42
N GLN A 282 -20.55 -19.35 18.88
CA GLN A 282 -20.58 -18.15 18.03
C GLN A 282 -19.18 -17.85 17.46
N LEU A 283 -18.14 -17.97 18.28
CA LEU A 283 -16.75 -17.80 17.86
C LEU A 283 -16.35 -18.87 16.83
N TYR A 284 -16.75 -20.13 17.04
CA TYR A 284 -16.53 -21.21 16.07
C TYR A 284 -17.25 -20.93 14.74
N ALA A 285 -18.55 -20.58 14.79
CA ALA A 285 -19.33 -20.26 13.60
C ALA A 285 -18.77 -19.03 12.84
N LEU A 286 -18.16 -18.10 13.56
CA LEU A 286 -17.48 -16.96 12.96
C LEU A 286 -16.22 -17.40 12.20
N TRP A 287 -15.44 -18.33 12.76
CA TRP A 287 -14.27 -18.92 12.10
C TRP A 287 -14.65 -19.58 10.76
N GLU A 288 -15.71 -20.39 10.71
CA GLU A 288 -16.17 -21.02 9.46
C GLU A 288 -16.47 -19.99 8.37
N ARG A 289 -17.15 -18.88 8.73
CA ARG A 289 -17.48 -17.79 7.79
C ARG A 289 -16.28 -16.99 7.33
N GLN A 290 -15.23 -16.91 8.14
CA GLN A 290 -14.05 -16.08 7.92
C GLN A 290 -12.87 -16.86 7.31
N SER A 291 -13.07 -18.10 6.88
CA SER A 291 -12.00 -18.91 6.29
C SER A 291 -11.37 -18.25 5.05
N TRP A 292 -10.06 -18.32 4.94
CA TRP A 292 -9.27 -17.77 3.84
C TRP A 292 -8.08 -18.69 3.53
N LYS A 293 -7.41 -18.45 2.39
CA LYS A 293 -6.28 -19.26 1.96
C LYS A 293 -5.05 -18.39 1.72
N ALA A 294 -3.97 -18.68 2.41
CA ALA A 294 -2.69 -18.01 2.22
C ALA A 294 -2.18 -18.12 0.76
N THR A 295 -2.49 -19.22 0.08
CA THR A 295 -2.08 -19.49 -1.32
C THR A 295 -2.78 -18.63 -2.36
N GLU A 296 -3.89 -17.95 -2.03
CA GLU A 296 -4.65 -17.11 -2.94
C GLU A 296 -4.20 -15.64 -2.91
N LEU A 297 -3.29 -15.27 -1.99
CA LEU A 297 -2.75 -13.92 -1.92
C LEU A 297 -1.78 -13.64 -3.07
N ASP A 298 -1.89 -12.45 -3.66
CA ASP A 298 -1.04 -11.99 -4.74
C ASP A 298 0.03 -11.02 -4.22
N PHE A 299 1.30 -11.44 -4.29
CA PHE A 299 2.46 -10.64 -3.90
C PHE A 299 3.23 -10.04 -5.10
N SER A 300 2.64 -9.99 -6.29
CA SER A 300 3.31 -9.48 -7.48
C SER A 300 3.82 -8.05 -7.30
N VAL A 301 2.96 -7.15 -6.81
CA VAL A 301 3.31 -5.75 -6.53
C VAL A 301 4.30 -5.64 -5.37
N ASP A 302 4.15 -6.48 -4.36
CA ASP A 302 5.03 -6.49 -3.18
C ASP A 302 6.47 -6.85 -3.56
N ARG A 303 6.67 -7.85 -4.45
CA ARG A 303 7.99 -8.19 -5.01
C ARG A 303 8.63 -7.02 -5.73
N GLU A 304 7.85 -6.34 -6.53
CA GLU A 304 8.31 -5.17 -7.29
C GLU A 304 8.74 -4.03 -6.36
N GLN A 305 7.95 -3.76 -5.32
CA GLN A 305 8.28 -2.76 -4.32
C GLN A 305 9.51 -3.15 -3.48
N TRP A 306 9.66 -4.45 -3.17
CA TRP A 306 10.79 -4.94 -2.39
C TRP A 306 12.15 -4.71 -3.05
N VAL A 307 12.25 -4.97 -4.35
CA VAL A 307 13.50 -4.80 -5.11
C VAL A 307 14.05 -3.38 -5.04
N VAL A 308 13.18 -2.39 -4.92
CA VAL A 308 13.54 -0.97 -4.89
C VAL A 308 13.54 -0.37 -3.48
N THR A 309 13.20 -1.18 -2.47
CA THR A 309 13.25 -0.77 -1.07
C THR A 309 14.72 -0.64 -0.64
N PRO A 310 15.13 0.48 -0.03
CA PRO A 310 16.50 0.64 0.48
C PRO A 310 16.88 -0.48 1.46
N ARG A 311 18.14 -0.91 1.41
CA ARG A 311 18.63 -2.05 2.20
C ARG A 311 18.35 -1.92 3.71
N GLU A 312 18.54 -0.75 4.27
CA GLU A 312 18.27 -0.49 5.70
C GLU A 312 16.78 -0.69 6.05
N ALA A 313 15.88 -0.28 5.14
CA ALA A 313 14.45 -0.50 5.30
C ALA A 313 14.08 -1.98 5.10
N GLN A 314 14.76 -2.71 4.19
CA GLN A 314 14.62 -4.16 4.05
C GLN A 314 15.03 -4.88 5.34
N GLU A 315 16.19 -4.56 5.91
CA GLU A 315 16.70 -5.16 7.16
C GLU A 315 15.73 -4.91 8.33
N SER A 316 15.19 -3.69 8.45
CA SER A 316 14.17 -3.36 9.45
C SER A 316 12.86 -4.13 9.24
N THR A 317 12.43 -4.28 7.99
CA THR A 317 11.21 -5.04 7.63
C THR A 317 11.42 -6.54 7.90
N ILE A 318 12.56 -7.12 7.53
CA ILE A 318 12.88 -8.52 7.82
C ILE A 318 12.88 -8.78 9.33
N TRP A 319 13.44 -7.88 10.14
CA TRP A 319 13.40 -8.02 11.59
C TRP A 319 11.97 -7.99 12.14
N SER A 320 11.17 -7.00 11.77
CA SER A 320 9.83 -6.82 12.32
C SER A 320 8.85 -7.90 11.86
N LEU A 321 8.79 -8.18 10.56
CA LEU A 321 7.91 -9.23 10.02
C LEU A 321 8.42 -10.63 10.34
N GLY A 322 9.73 -10.78 10.43
CA GLY A 322 10.36 -12.00 10.89
C GLY A 322 10.04 -12.34 12.34
N SER A 323 9.89 -11.34 13.21
CA SER A 323 9.43 -11.53 14.59
C SER A 323 8.02 -12.15 14.64
N PHE A 324 7.13 -11.73 13.75
CA PHE A 324 5.83 -12.39 13.58
C PHE A 324 5.97 -13.79 13.02
N TYR A 325 6.75 -13.98 11.95
CA TYR A 325 6.92 -15.29 11.31
C TYR A 325 7.38 -16.37 12.30
N VAL A 326 8.40 -16.07 13.11
CA VAL A 326 8.86 -17.00 14.15
C VAL A 326 7.84 -17.12 15.28
N GLY A 327 7.11 -16.03 15.59
CA GLY A 327 6.02 -16.04 16.57
C GLY A 327 4.90 -17.00 16.19
N GLU A 328 4.40 -16.92 14.96
CA GLU A 328 3.32 -17.79 14.44
C GLU A 328 3.72 -19.29 14.46
N GLU A 329 4.96 -19.59 14.11
CA GLU A 329 5.44 -20.98 14.23
C GLU A 329 5.54 -21.42 15.69
N ARG A 330 6.01 -20.53 16.56
CA ARG A 330 6.16 -20.82 17.98
C ARG A 330 4.81 -21.14 18.63
N VAL A 331 3.79 -20.30 18.34
CA VAL A 331 2.44 -20.52 18.86
C VAL A 331 1.80 -21.78 18.23
N THR A 332 2.01 -22.04 16.94
CA THR A 332 1.56 -23.29 16.29
C THR A 332 2.14 -24.52 17.00
N ALA A 333 3.43 -24.50 17.33
CA ALA A 333 4.10 -25.64 17.99
C ALA A 333 3.66 -25.81 19.45
N ASP A 334 3.43 -24.73 20.18
CA ASP A 334 3.20 -24.73 21.61
C ASP A 334 1.70 -24.76 21.99
N LEU A 335 0.75 -24.70 21.02
CA LEU A 335 -0.70 -24.71 21.26
C LEU A 335 -1.30 -26.13 21.49
N ALA A 336 -0.62 -27.20 21.03
CA ALA A 336 -1.12 -28.55 21.17
C ALA A 336 -1.40 -28.99 22.62
N PRO A 337 -0.56 -28.65 23.63
CA PRO A 337 -0.86 -28.91 25.05
C PRO A 337 -2.15 -28.24 25.54
N PHE A 338 -2.46 -27.04 25.06
CA PHE A 338 -3.69 -26.33 25.42
C PHE A 338 -4.93 -27.05 24.89
N LEU A 339 -4.86 -27.53 23.64
CA LEU A 339 -5.94 -28.33 23.05
C LEU A 339 -6.23 -29.58 23.88
N GLN A 340 -5.19 -30.29 24.31
CA GLN A 340 -5.31 -31.52 25.11
C GLN A 340 -5.81 -31.26 26.54
N ALA A 341 -5.53 -30.09 27.10
CA ALA A 341 -5.94 -29.69 28.45
C ALA A 341 -7.26 -28.90 28.48
N ALA A 342 -7.92 -28.73 27.33
CA ALA A 342 -9.17 -27.96 27.24
C ALA A 342 -10.23 -28.49 28.21
N PRO A 343 -10.79 -27.64 29.10
CA PRO A 343 -11.70 -28.12 30.15
C PRO A 343 -13.07 -28.53 29.64
N THR A 344 -13.49 -28.10 28.44
CA THR A 344 -14.76 -28.48 27.81
C THR A 344 -14.58 -28.74 26.31
N GLY A 345 -15.51 -29.50 25.71
CA GLY A 345 -15.50 -29.79 24.27
C GLY A 345 -15.65 -28.54 23.39
N GLU A 346 -16.39 -27.52 23.84
CA GLU A 346 -16.53 -26.27 23.11
C GLU A 346 -15.21 -25.47 23.07
N ILE A 347 -14.45 -25.48 24.15
CA ILE A 347 -13.12 -24.87 24.23
C ILE A 347 -12.14 -25.65 23.36
N GLU A 348 -12.18 -27.00 23.41
CA GLU A 348 -11.35 -27.86 22.56
C GLU A 348 -11.60 -27.57 21.07
N LEU A 349 -12.87 -27.51 20.65
CA LEU A 349 -13.24 -27.19 19.26
C LEU A 349 -12.70 -25.82 18.83
N PHE A 350 -12.80 -24.81 19.68
CA PHE A 350 -12.28 -23.48 19.36
C PHE A 350 -10.75 -23.50 19.22
N LEU A 351 -10.03 -24.10 20.16
CA LEU A 351 -8.56 -24.18 20.13
C LEU A 351 -8.07 -24.99 18.92
N ALA A 352 -8.84 -25.99 18.45
CA ALA A 352 -8.54 -26.70 17.21
C ALA A 352 -8.61 -25.77 15.99
N THR A 353 -9.60 -24.87 15.93
CA THR A 353 -9.71 -23.87 14.86
C THR A 353 -8.57 -22.86 14.92
N GLN A 354 -8.18 -22.45 16.11
CA GLN A 354 -7.05 -21.54 16.33
C GLN A 354 -5.75 -22.17 15.84
N LEU A 355 -5.48 -23.45 16.17
CA LEU A 355 -4.29 -24.14 15.67
C LEU A 355 -4.21 -24.17 14.13
N VAL A 356 -5.35 -24.26 13.44
CA VAL A 356 -5.41 -24.17 11.97
C VAL A 356 -5.09 -22.75 11.49
N ASP A 357 -5.56 -21.74 12.21
CA ASP A 357 -5.27 -20.35 11.87
C ASP A 357 -3.78 -20.03 12.02
N GLU A 358 -3.15 -20.41 13.15
CA GLU A 358 -1.73 -20.19 13.39
C GLU A 358 -0.85 -20.88 12.32
N ALA A 359 -1.21 -22.11 11.94
CA ALA A 359 -0.52 -22.79 10.84
C ALA A 359 -0.69 -22.05 9.50
N ARG A 360 -1.84 -21.43 9.26
CA ARG A 360 -2.12 -20.60 8.08
C ARG A 360 -1.33 -19.28 8.12
N HIS A 361 -1.25 -18.65 9.28
CA HIS A 361 -0.46 -17.44 9.50
C HIS A 361 1.03 -17.72 9.25
N ALA A 362 1.57 -18.78 9.82
CA ALA A 362 2.95 -19.22 9.55
C ALA A 362 3.20 -19.46 8.05
N ALA A 363 2.25 -20.11 7.34
CA ALA A 363 2.34 -20.32 5.90
C ALA A 363 2.27 -19.01 5.10
N PHE A 364 1.49 -18.02 5.54
CA PHE A 364 1.44 -16.69 4.95
C PHE A 364 2.79 -15.97 5.07
N PHE A 365 3.37 -15.94 6.27
CA PHE A 365 4.69 -15.31 6.48
C PHE A 365 5.81 -16.05 5.74
N ASP A 366 5.77 -17.38 5.66
CA ASP A 366 6.74 -18.19 4.91
C ASP A 366 6.71 -17.85 3.41
N ARG A 367 5.51 -17.74 2.84
CA ARG A 367 5.35 -17.34 1.45
C ARG A 367 5.91 -15.94 1.22
N PHE A 368 5.55 -14.97 2.08
CA PHE A 368 6.05 -13.60 1.95
C PHE A 368 7.58 -13.55 2.12
N GLY A 369 8.13 -14.30 3.07
CA GLY A 369 9.56 -14.44 3.29
C GLY A 369 10.31 -14.98 2.07
N GLY A 370 9.81 -16.03 1.46
CA GLY A 370 10.42 -16.65 0.27
C GLY A 370 10.16 -15.88 -1.02
N GLU A 371 8.92 -15.43 -1.25
CA GLU A 371 8.50 -14.82 -2.52
C GLU A 371 8.86 -13.33 -2.63
N VAL A 372 8.93 -12.58 -1.52
CA VAL A 372 9.14 -11.14 -1.49
C VAL A 372 10.45 -10.76 -0.83
N MET A 373 10.65 -11.14 0.45
CA MET A 373 11.87 -10.77 1.19
C MET A 373 13.12 -11.52 0.73
N CYS A 374 12.96 -12.53 -0.14
CA CYS A 374 14.05 -13.32 -0.72
C CYS A 374 14.97 -13.92 0.35
N LEU A 375 14.39 -14.44 1.44
CA LEU A 375 15.14 -15.21 2.42
C LEU A 375 15.84 -16.39 1.71
N SER A 376 17.12 -16.64 2.07
CA SER A 376 18.02 -17.42 1.21
C SER A 376 17.78 -18.92 1.24
N ALA A 377 17.18 -19.45 2.31
CA ALA A 377 16.96 -20.88 2.45
C ALA A 377 15.77 -21.38 1.60
N ASP A 378 15.92 -22.56 1.03
CA ASP A 378 14.94 -23.17 0.13
C ASP A 378 13.73 -23.76 0.88
N ASP A 379 13.87 -24.06 2.17
CA ASP A 379 12.81 -24.69 2.97
C ASP A 379 12.33 -23.81 4.13
N PHE A 380 11.11 -24.09 4.61
CA PHE A 380 10.44 -23.40 5.71
C PHE A 380 11.33 -23.27 6.97
N ARG A 381 11.95 -24.36 7.41
CA ARG A 381 12.79 -24.35 8.62
C ARG A 381 14.09 -23.59 8.42
N GLY A 382 14.62 -23.58 7.21
CA GLY A 382 15.80 -22.82 6.85
C GLY A 382 15.54 -21.32 6.95
N ARG A 383 14.48 -20.83 6.30
CA ARG A 383 14.08 -19.42 6.37
C ARG A 383 13.80 -18.97 7.80
N MET A 384 13.15 -19.82 8.58
CA MET A 384 12.90 -19.53 9.99
C MET A 384 14.21 -19.35 10.78
N ARG A 385 15.18 -20.24 10.61
CA ARG A 385 16.50 -20.12 11.28
C ARG A 385 17.24 -18.84 10.91
N GLU A 386 17.11 -18.35 9.67
CA GLU A 386 17.69 -17.07 9.28
C GLU A 386 17.13 -15.92 10.11
N VAL A 387 15.83 -15.91 10.31
CA VAL A 387 15.14 -14.86 11.07
C VAL A 387 15.37 -15.02 12.59
N GLU A 388 15.37 -16.24 13.10
CA GLU A 388 15.62 -16.50 14.55
C GLU A 388 16.93 -15.89 15.05
N GLN A 389 17.94 -15.78 14.19
CA GLN A 389 19.25 -15.22 14.56
C GLN A 389 19.22 -13.73 14.87
N ILE A 390 18.25 -13.00 14.33
CA ILE A 390 18.11 -11.54 14.51
C ILE A 390 17.12 -11.16 15.62
N LEU A 391 16.46 -12.15 16.25
CA LEU A 391 15.52 -11.90 17.34
C LEU A 391 16.24 -11.53 18.63
N LEU A 392 15.71 -10.53 19.33
CA LEU A 392 16.28 -9.98 20.55
C LEU A 392 15.88 -10.79 21.80
N SER A 393 16.63 -10.61 22.89
CA SER A 393 16.37 -11.24 24.18
C SER A 393 14.92 -11.04 24.68
N PRO A 394 14.32 -9.85 24.65
CA PRO A 394 12.94 -9.66 25.11
C PRO A 394 11.93 -10.54 24.40
N TRP A 395 12.13 -10.82 23.11
CA TRP A 395 11.30 -11.73 22.36
C TRP A 395 11.37 -13.15 22.95
N ARG A 396 12.60 -13.64 23.23
CA ARG A 396 12.82 -14.98 23.80
C ARG A 396 12.24 -15.12 25.21
N GLU A 397 12.34 -14.06 26.01
CA GLU A 397 11.76 -14.03 27.36
C GLU A 397 10.24 -14.22 27.35
N VAL A 398 9.54 -13.71 26.32
CA VAL A 398 8.09 -13.86 26.20
C VAL A 398 7.71 -15.20 25.59
N PHE A 399 8.34 -15.61 24.49
CA PHE A 399 7.94 -16.80 23.73
C PHE A 399 8.60 -18.08 24.23
N ASP A 400 9.90 -18.06 24.54
CA ASP A 400 10.60 -19.28 24.98
C ASP A 400 10.47 -19.49 26.49
N ASP A 401 10.69 -18.45 27.30
CA ASP A 401 10.65 -18.55 28.78
C ASP A 401 9.22 -18.39 29.33
N GLY A 402 8.35 -17.62 28.64
CA GLY A 402 6.96 -17.44 29.02
C GLY A 402 6.04 -18.51 28.41
N LEU A 403 5.72 -18.40 27.12
CA LEU A 403 4.72 -19.24 26.46
C LEU A 403 5.10 -20.71 26.41
N ARG A 404 6.32 -21.01 25.94
CA ARG A 404 6.77 -22.41 25.85
C ARG A 404 6.90 -23.09 27.20
N ASP A 405 7.35 -22.38 28.25
CA ASP A 405 7.43 -22.95 29.59
C ASP A 405 6.05 -23.32 30.11
N VAL A 406 5.07 -22.40 30.02
CA VAL A 406 3.70 -22.71 30.49
C VAL A 406 3.06 -23.83 29.67
N ALA A 407 3.30 -23.89 28.34
CA ALA A 407 2.81 -24.98 27.50
C ALA A 407 3.36 -26.36 27.94
N ARG A 408 4.67 -26.45 28.26
CA ARG A 408 5.28 -27.67 28.78
C ARG A 408 4.72 -28.07 30.15
N ARG A 409 4.42 -27.10 31.00
CA ARG A 409 3.84 -27.36 32.34
C ARG A 409 2.41 -27.83 32.21
N ILE A 410 1.60 -27.27 31.24
CA ILE A 410 0.26 -27.75 30.90
C ILE A 410 0.34 -29.19 30.38
N GLN A 411 1.26 -29.50 29.46
CA GLN A 411 1.46 -30.86 28.96
C GLN A 411 1.76 -31.87 30.09
N ALA A 412 2.53 -31.46 31.10
CA ALA A 412 2.85 -32.31 32.24
C ALA A 412 1.68 -32.48 33.23
N LYS A 413 0.73 -31.52 33.27
CA LYS A 413 -0.41 -31.50 34.19
C LYS A 413 -1.67 -31.00 33.46
N PRO A 414 -2.26 -31.75 32.53
CA PRO A 414 -3.35 -31.28 31.71
C PRO A 414 -4.66 -31.01 32.47
N ASP A 415 -4.84 -31.60 33.64
CA ASP A 415 -6.03 -31.40 34.49
C ASP A 415 -5.91 -30.19 35.45
N ASP A 416 -4.79 -29.44 35.41
CA ASP A 416 -4.55 -28.30 36.28
C ASP A 416 -5.14 -27.03 35.67
N LEU A 417 -6.35 -26.65 36.10
CA LEU A 417 -7.08 -25.49 35.59
C LEU A 417 -6.38 -24.17 35.92
N ASP A 418 -5.71 -24.02 37.07
CA ASP A 418 -4.94 -22.82 37.40
C ASP A 418 -3.81 -22.61 36.40
N LEU A 419 -3.15 -23.69 36.00
CA LEU A 419 -2.09 -23.67 35.00
C LEU A 419 -2.63 -23.38 33.59
N PHE A 420 -3.80 -23.89 33.27
CA PHE A 420 -4.48 -23.57 32.01
C PHE A 420 -4.87 -22.09 31.94
N VAL A 421 -5.39 -21.50 33.04
CA VAL A 421 -5.66 -20.04 33.17
C VAL A 421 -4.37 -19.24 33.00
N GLU A 422 -3.27 -19.66 33.60
CA GLU A 422 -1.95 -19.03 33.39
C GLU A 422 -1.57 -19.05 31.90
N GLY A 423 -1.73 -20.19 31.24
CA GLY A 423 -1.44 -20.36 29.82
C GLY A 423 -2.30 -19.46 28.92
N ILE A 424 -3.61 -19.48 29.11
CA ILE A 424 -4.54 -18.61 28.34
C ILE A 424 -4.24 -17.14 28.57
N THR A 425 -3.86 -16.74 29.78
CA THR A 425 -3.44 -15.35 30.06
C THR A 425 -2.16 -14.99 29.32
N THR A 426 -1.15 -15.87 29.39
CA THR A 426 0.13 -15.67 28.68
C THR A 426 -0.09 -15.53 27.18
N TYR A 427 -0.85 -16.44 26.59
CA TYR A 427 -1.06 -16.48 25.15
C TYR A 427 -2.01 -15.36 24.69
N HIS A 428 -3.29 -15.39 25.10
CA HIS A 428 -4.31 -14.51 24.51
C HIS A 428 -4.27 -13.07 25.03
N MET A 429 -3.76 -12.83 26.26
CA MET A 429 -3.69 -11.46 26.77
C MET A 429 -2.36 -10.79 26.46
N VAL A 430 -1.23 -11.53 26.60
CA VAL A 430 0.10 -10.93 26.42
C VAL A 430 0.62 -11.12 25.01
N VAL A 431 0.69 -12.36 24.49
CA VAL A 431 1.27 -12.62 23.15
C VAL A 431 0.36 -12.04 22.07
N GLU A 432 -0.90 -12.43 22.00
CA GLU A 432 -1.81 -11.93 20.98
C GLU A 432 -2.35 -10.53 21.33
N GLY A 433 -2.99 -10.41 22.48
CA GLY A 433 -3.73 -9.22 22.86
C GLY A 433 -2.88 -7.97 23.08
N PHE A 434 -1.64 -8.13 23.53
CA PHE A 434 -0.74 -6.99 23.76
C PHE A 434 0.29 -6.86 22.63
N LEU A 435 1.05 -7.92 22.30
CA LEU A 435 2.10 -7.84 21.28
C LEU A 435 1.55 -7.87 19.86
N ALA A 436 0.87 -8.96 19.46
CA ALA A 436 0.47 -9.17 18.08
C ALA A 436 -0.49 -8.05 17.61
N VAL A 437 -1.57 -7.80 18.33
CA VAL A 437 -2.54 -6.74 17.95
C VAL A 437 -1.88 -5.36 17.85
N THR A 438 -0.93 -5.03 18.73
CA THR A 438 -0.23 -3.74 18.67
C THR A 438 0.66 -3.66 17.43
N GLY A 439 1.52 -4.65 17.23
CA GLY A 439 2.43 -4.67 16.07
C GLY A 439 1.67 -4.73 14.75
N GLN A 440 0.66 -5.59 14.64
CA GLN A 440 -0.18 -5.74 13.44
C GLN A 440 -0.85 -4.41 13.07
N THR A 441 -1.51 -3.76 14.03
CA THR A 441 -2.20 -2.50 13.79
C THR A 441 -1.24 -1.42 13.30
N LEU A 442 -0.14 -1.19 14.01
CA LEU A 442 0.79 -0.11 13.69
C LEU A 442 1.55 -0.33 12.37
N ILE A 443 2.03 -1.56 12.14
CA ILE A 443 2.75 -1.89 10.91
C ILE A 443 1.81 -1.79 9.70
N ARG A 444 0.62 -2.39 9.80
CA ARG A 444 -0.36 -2.40 8.72
C ARG A 444 -0.89 -1.00 8.41
N ASP A 445 -1.23 -0.19 9.41
CA ASP A 445 -1.71 1.18 9.22
C ASP A 445 -0.63 2.01 8.52
N TYR A 446 0.63 1.92 8.95
CA TYR A 446 1.75 2.57 8.27
C TYR A 446 1.90 2.11 6.81
N MET A 447 1.89 0.81 6.57
CA MET A 447 2.04 0.28 5.20
C MET A 447 0.88 0.69 4.29
N LEU A 448 -0.35 0.73 4.81
CA LEU A 448 -1.53 1.20 4.08
C LEU A 448 -1.45 2.69 3.77
N GLU A 449 -1.14 3.53 4.76
CA GLU A 449 -0.97 4.97 4.58
C GLU A 449 0.09 5.28 3.52
N HIS A 450 1.19 4.52 3.53
CA HIS A 450 2.28 4.68 2.58
C HIS A 450 2.13 3.81 1.34
N SER A 451 1.02 3.09 1.20
CA SER A 451 0.72 2.25 0.05
C SER A 451 1.82 1.20 -0.24
N MET A 452 2.40 0.67 0.81
CA MET A 452 3.45 -0.35 0.75
C MET A 452 2.85 -1.76 0.81
N TYR A 453 3.43 -2.68 0.05
CA TYR A 453 3.17 -4.13 0.12
C TYR A 453 1.67 -4.49 0.19
N PRO A 454 0.89 -4.18 -0.86
CA PRO A 454 -0.57 -4.33 -0.81
C PRO A 454 -1.03 -5.77 -0.62
N GLY A 455 -0.31 -6.76 -1.16
CA GLY A 455 -0.61 -8.18 -0.95
C GLY A 455 -0.33 -8.60 0.49
N PHE A 456 0.76 -8.11 1.08
CA PHE A 456 1.05 -8.29 2.50
C PHE A 456 -0.04 -7.66 3.37
N CYS A 457 -0.41 -6.40 3.12
CA CYS A 457 -1.46 -5.72 3.88
C CYS A 457 -2.81 -6.44 3.80
N GLU A 458 -3.14 -7.06 2.67
CA GLU A 458 -4.32 -7.90 2.52
C GLU A 458 -4.24 -9.12 3.44
N GLY A 459 -3.16 -9.90 3.35
CA GLY A 459 -2.96 -11.10 4.16
C GLY A 459 -2.85 -10.78 5.66
N PHE A 460 -2.08 -9.76 6.01
CA PHE A 460 -1.90 -9.34 7.40
C PHE A 460 -3.19 -8.81 8.03
N GLY A 461 -4.08 -8.19 7.24
CA GLY A 461 -5.42 -7.83 7.70
C GLY A 461 -6.32 -9.04 7.97
N LEU A 462 -6.12 -10.16 7.25
CA LEU A 462 -6.82 -11.42 7.52
C LEU A 462 -6.27 -12.08 8.79
N VAL A 463 -4.95 -12.07 9.00
CA VAL A 463 -4.30 -12.50 10.25
C VAL A 463 -4.86 -11.67 11.42
N GLU A 464 -4.79 -10.34 11.35
CA GLU A 464 -5.31 -9.43 12.39
C GLU A 464 -6.77 -9.72 12.75
N ARG A 465 -7.62 -10.05 11.77
CA ARG A 465 -9.01 -10.43 12.00
C ARG A 465 -9.12 -11.73 12.79
N ASP A 466 -8.32 -12.73 12.45
CA ASP A 466 -8.29 -14.02 13.13
C ASP A 466 -7.81 -13.84 14.58
N GLU A 467 -6.75 -13.03 14.81
CA GLU A 467 -6.24 -12.68 16.14
C GLU A 467 -7.29 -12.00 17.04
N HIS A 468 -8.13 -11.14 16.48
CA HIS A 468 -9.21 -10.53 17.26
C HIS A 468 -10.21 -11.57 17.75
N ARG A 469 -10.46 -12.63 16.99
CA ARG A 469 -11.32 -13.76 17.39
C ARG A 469 -10.64 -14.59 18.50
N HIS A 470 -9.33 -14.83 18.40
CA HIS A 470 -8.55 -15.53 19.42
C HIS A 470 -8.54 -14.76 20.74
N VAL A 471 -8.28 -13.46 20.70
CA VAL A 471 -8.34 -12.59 21.89
C VAL A 471 -9.74 -12.56 22.49
N ALA A 472 -10.81 -12.53 21.67
CA ALA A 472 -12.18 -12.56 22.17
C ALA A 472 -12.48 -13.88 22.92
N PHE A 473 -11.97 -15.00 22.42
CA PHE A 473 -12.01 -16.27 23.13
C PHE A 473 -11.28 -16.22 24.47
N GLY A 474 -10.04 -15.72 24.48
CA GLY A 474 -9.26 -15.60 25.71
C GLY A 474 -9.95 -14.76 26.77
N VAL A 475 -10.50 -13.60 26.39
CA VAL A 475 -11.29 -12.74 27.29
C VAL A 475 -12.52 -13.47 27.81
N ARG A 476 -13.25 -14.19 26.94
CA ARG A 476 -14.44 -14.97 27.33
C ARG A 476 -14.06 -16.03 28.36
N PHE A 477 -13.05 -16.85 28.06
CA PHE A 477 -12.60 -17.91 28.93
C PHE A 477 -12.14 -17.40 30.31
N LEU A 478 -11.27 -16.39 30.33
CA LEU A 478 -10.73 -15.85 31.60
C LEU A 478 -11.85 -15.22 32.46
N ARG A 479 -12.82 -14.57 31.84
CA ARG A 479 -13.97 -14.03 32.58
C ARG A 479 -14.81 -15.15 33.21
N ASP A 480 -15.09 -16.20 32.44
CA ASP A 480 -15.88 -17.33 32.93
C ASP A 480 -15.14 -18.05 34.07
N ALA A 481 -13.84 -18.33 33.89
CA ALA A 481 -12.99 -18.92 34.94
C ALA A 481 -12.95 -18.08 36.24
N ILE A 482 -12.81 -16.75 36.14
CA ILE A 482 -12.82 -15.86 37.32
C ILE A 482 -14.20 -15.84 38.00
N ARG A 483 -15.29 -15.98 37.25
CA ARG A 483 -16.64 -16.07 37.83
C ARG A 483 -16.86 -17.38 38.56
N GLU A 484 -16.35 -18.48 38.03
CA GLU A 484 -16.44 -19.81 38.66
C GLU A 484 -15.55 -19.89 39.91
N ASP A 485 -14.31 -19.43 39.82
CA ASP A 485 -13.39 -19.35 40.94
C ASP A 485 -12.63 -18.02 40.98
N PRO A 486 -12.97 -17.10 41.91
CA PRO A 486 -12.32 -15.80 42.01
C PRO A 486 -10.80 -15.83 42.27
N ARG A 487 -10.20 -16.95 42.65
CA ARG A 487 -8.75 -17.11 42.84
C ARG A 487 -7.99 -16.96 41.52
N HIS A 488 -8.61 -17.33 40.39
CA HIS A 488 -8.02 -17.18 39.05
C HIS A 488 -7.70 -15.72 38.71
N ARG A 489 -8.39 -14.74 39.34
CA ARG A 489 -8.06 -13.31 39.19
C ARG A 489 -6.58 -13.04 39.54
N GLY A 490 -6.10 -13.58 40.66
CA GLY A 490 -4.71 -13.42 41.09
C GLY A 490 -3.71 -14.03 40.12
N THR A 491 -4.07 -15.15 39.48
CA THR A 491 -3.23 -15.77 38.43
C THR A 491 -3.12 -14.84 37.21
N VAL A 492 -4.25 -14.29 36.73
CA VAL A 492 -4.27 -13.35 35.61
C VAL A 492 -3.46 -12.08 35.90
N GLU A 493 -3.67 -11.46 37.08
CA GLU A 493 -2.93 -10.27 37.51
C GLU A 493 -1.43 -10.53 37.55
N ARG A 494 -0.99 -11.61 38.15
CA ARG A 494 0.43 -12.00 38.26
C ARG A 494 1.07 -12.13 36.89
N VAL A 495 0.45 -12.88 35.98
CA VAL A 495 0.98 -13.13 34.65
C VAL A 495 1.12 -11.83 33.85
N VAL A 496 0.09 -10.97 33.87
CA VAL A 496 0.12 -9.70 33.16
C VAL A 496 1.20 -8.77 33.72
N LEU A 497 1.31 -8.65 35.04
CA LEU A 497 2.32 -7.80 35.67
C LEU A 497 3.75 -8.29 35.47
N GLU A 498 3.93 -9.60 35.31
CA GLU A 498 5.24 -10.18 35.05
C GLU A 498 5.67 -10.06 33.58
N LEU A 499 4.76 -10.35 32.65
CA LEU A 499 5.11 -10.49 31.24
C LEU A 499 4.89 -9.22 30.40
N ALA A 500 3.90 -8.37 30.71
CA ALA A 500 3.62 -7.19 29.89
C ALA A 500 4.82 -6.19 29.84
N PRO A 501 5.58 -5.94 30.94
CA PRO A 501 6.78 -5.12 30.87
C PRO A 501 7.85 -5.72 29.96
N LYS A 502 8.06 -7.03 29.99
CA LYS A 502 9.03 -7.75 29.12
C LYS A 502 8.57 -7.67 27.66
N ALA A 503 7.28 -7.93 27.42
CA ALA A 503 6.67 -7.87 26.11
C ALA A 503 6.79 -6.47 25.48
N ALA A 504 6.69 -5.39 26.27
CA ALA A 504 6.84 -4.04 25.74
C ALA A 504 8.22 -3.79 25.09
N TYR A 505 9.29 -4.43 25.59
CA TYR A 505 10.62 -4.30 24.99
C TYR A 505 10.75 -4.99 23.62
N VAL A 506 9.84 -5.91 23.26
CA VAL A 506 9.83 -6.55 21.94
C VAL A 506 9.58 -5.55 20.81
N PHE A 507 8.89 -4.43 21.07
CA PHE A 507 8.65 -3.40 20.07
C PHE A 507 9.89 -2.58 19.71
N ALA A 508 10.95 -2.61 20.53
CA ALA A 508 12.15 -1.81 20.29
C ALA A 508 13.03 -2.47 19.22
N PRO A 509 13.31 -1.77 18.08
CA PRO A 509 14.17 -2.31 17.02
C PRO A 509 15.60 -2.58 17.47
N PRO A 510 16.33 -3.51 16.82
CA PRO A 510 17.68 -3.92 17.24
C PRO A 510 18.74 -2.82 17.14
N TYR A 511 18.51 -1.80 16.31
CA TYR A 511 19.41 -0.66 16.15
C TYR A 511 19.19 0.44 17.19
N VAL A 512 18.21 0.28 18.09
CA VAL A 512 17.86 1.26 19.11
C VAL A 512 18.63 0.99 20.39
N THR A 513 19.35 1.99 20.87
CA THR A 513 20.10 1.93 22.14
C THR A 513 19.26 2.32 23.36
N ASN A 514 18.16 3.04 23.14
CA ASN A 514 17.25 3.49 24.18
C ASN A 514 15.80 3.09 23.84
N ALA A 515 15.29 2.04 24.47
CA ALA A 515 13.91 1.58 24.28
C ALA A 515 12.84 2.59 24.73
N ARG A 516 13.23 3.69 25.40
CA ARG A 516 12.31 4.77 25.80
C ARG A 516 12.11 5.83 24.72
N GLU A 517 13.03 5.91 23.76
CA GLU A 517 13.03 6.95 22.72
C GLU A 517 13.43 6.36 21.37
N TYR A 518 12.46 5.98 20.57
CA TYR A 518 12.66 5.55 19.19
C TYR A 518 11.43 5.84 18.36
N VAL A 519 11.59 5.78 17.05
CA VAL A 519 10.50 5.81 16.07
C VAL A 519 10.53 4.52 15.27
N SER A 520 9.40 3.86 15.12
CA SER A 520 9.22 2.67 14.30
C SER A 520 7.91 2.79 13.55
N TYR A 521 7.91 2.53 12.23
CA TYR A 521 6.74 2.68 11.38
C TYR A 521 6.01 4.03 11.56
N GLY A 522 6.78 5.13 11.66
CA GLY A 522 6.23 6.47 11.83
C GLY A 522 5.66 6.80 13.21
N TYR A 523 5.67 5.86 14.17
CA TYR A 523 5.17 6.06 15.53
C TYR A 523 6.32 6.17 16.53
N THR A 524 6.20 7.11 17.46
CA THR A 524 7.13 7.19 18.60
C THR A 524 6.92 6.03 19.57
N SER A 525 7.95 5.67 20.32
CA SER A 525 7.85 4.70 21.42
C SER A 525 6.70 5.01 22.39
N ARG A 526 6.48 6.29 22.68
CA ARG A 526 5.34 6.75 23.52
C ARG A 526 3.98 6.37 22.93
N GLN A 527 3.80 6.54 21.63
CA GLN A 527 2.56 6.18 20.93
C GLN A 527 2.37 4.67 20.92
N ILE A 528 3.44 3.91 20.64
CA ILE A 528 3.43 2.45 20.63
C ILE A 528 3.04 1.91 22.00
N TYR A 529 3.75 2.31 23.05
CA TYR A 529 3.46 1.86 24.43
C TYR A 529 2.09 2.33 24.90
N GLY A 530 1.68 3.54 24.54
CA GLY A 530 0.35 4.06 24.86
C GLY A 530 -0.76 3.24 24.23
N PHE A 531 -0.60 2.81 22.97
CA PHE A 531 -1.57 1.94 22.30
C PHE A 531 -1.63 0.56 22.95
N ALA A 532 -0.49 -0.08 23.15
CA ALA A 532 -0.39 -1.37 23.78
C ALA A 532 -1.03 -1.39 25.17
N TYR A 533 -0.71 -0.39 26.01
CA TYR A 533 -1.29 -0.23 27.34
C TYR A 533 -2.83 -0.06 27.31
N ARG A 534 -3.34 0.85 26.47
CA ARG A 534 -4.80 1.07 26.37
C ARG A 534 -5.53 -0.18 25.93
N THR A 535 -4.94 -0.92 25.01
CA THR A 535 -5.48 -2.17 24.48
C THR A 535 -5.54 -3.25 25.56
N LEU A 536 -4.48 -3.42 26.32
CA LEU A 536 -4.42 -4.34 27.47
C LEU A 536 -5.42 -3.91 28.56
N ARG A 537 -5.38 -2.64 28.97
CA ARG A 537 -6.26 -2.11 30.02
C ARG A 537 -7.74 -2.32 29.72
N ARG A 538 -8.14 -2.14 28.45
CA ARG A 538 -9.53 -2.35 28.02
C ARG A 538 -9.97 -3.78 28.27
N ARG A 539 -9.14 -4.77 27.94
CA ARG A 539 -9.43 -6.20 28.16
C ARG A 539 -9.44 -6.56 29.63
N MET A 540 -8.46 -6.09 30.38
CA MET A 540 -8.40 -6.31 31.82
C MET A 540 -9.63 -5.72 32.55
N LYS A 541 -10.13 -4.58 32.08
CA LYS A 541 -11.37 -3.99 32.61
C LYS A 541 -12.60 -4.89 32.38
N VAL A 542 -12.68 -5.60 31.24
CA VAL A 542 -13.75 -6.58 30.98
C VAL A 542 -13.68 -7.74 31.97
N LEU A 543 -12.49 -8.13 32.41
CA LEU A 543 -12.27 -9.15 33.45
C LEU A 543 -12.49 -8.62 34.86
N GLY A 544 -12.80 -7.33 35.03
CA GLY A 544 -12.90 -6.67 36.33
C GLY A 544 -11.57 -6.46 37.03
N ILE A 545 -10.45 -6.42 36.28
CA ILE A 545 -9.09 -6.27 36.81
C ILE A 545 -8.58 -4.86 36.49
N GLU A 546 -8.10 -4.16 37.52
CA GLU A 546 -7.37 -2.91 37.37
C GLU A 546 -5.87 -3.18 37.29
N ILE A 547 -5.20 -2.63 36.28
CA ILE A 547 -3.74 -2.73 36.12
C ILE A 547 -3.07 -1.41 36.54
N PRO A 548 -1.78 -1.45 36.98
CA PRO A 548 -1.05 -0.26 37.34
C PRO A 548 -1.05 0.82 36.25
N PRO A 549 -0.77 2.08 36.61
CA PRO A 549 -0.58 3.15 35.64
C PRO A 549 0.49 2.80 34.61
N ALA A 550 0.38 3.39 33.43
CA ALA A 550 1.22 3.01 32.30
C ALA A 550 2.72 3.30 32.50
N ASP A 551 3.04 4.34 33.26
CA ASP A 551 4.42 4.69 33.63
C ASP A 551 5.08 3.70 34.60
N GLU A 552 4.28 2.87 35.27
CA GLU A 552 4.78 1.77 36.11
C GLU A 552 4.93 0.46 35.32
N LEU A 553 4.11 0.27 34.27
CA LEU A 553 4.04 -0.98 33.52
C LEU A 553 4.88 -0.97 32.23
N MET A 554 5.10 0.21 31.62
CA MET A 554 5.77 0.36 30.33
C MET A 554 7.20 0.89 30.50
N PRO A 555 8.12 0.59 29.53
CA PRO A 555 9.55 0.99 29.65
C PRO A 555 9.82 2.49 29.61
N GLY A 556 8.86 3.30 29.19
CA GLY A 556 9.02 4.73 29.00
C GLY A 556 7.74 5.52 29.16
N PRO A 557 7.82 6.85 29.13
CA PRO A 557 6.64 7.70 29.19
C PRO A 557 5.72 7.37 28.01
N ILE A 558 4.41 7.36 28.27
CA ILE A 558 3.39 7.14 27.26
C ILE A 558 2.74 8.44 26.83
N ASP A 559 2.28 8.48 25.59
CA ASP A 559 1.46 9.56 25.09
C ASP A 559 0.01 9.33 25.53
N GLY A 560 -0.51 10.25 26.36
CA GLY A 560 -1.89 10.21 26.85
C GLY A 560 -2.92 10.69 25.81
N THR A 561 -2.50 11.16 24.64
CA THR A 561 -3.37 11.61 23.57
C THR A 561 -4.08 10.45 22.90
N THR A 562 -5.32 10.66 22.48
CA THR A 562 -6.19 9.62 21.92
C THR A 562 -6.00 9.43 20.40
N GLU A 563 -5.24 10.28 19.73
CA GLU A 563 -5.08 10.25 18.29
C GLU A 563 -3.73 9.68 17.88
N PHE A 564 -3.78 8.67 17.00
CA PHE A 564 -2.64 8.11 16.31
C PHE A 564 -2.39 8.95 15.06
N ALA A 565 -1.45 9.90 15.14
CA ALA A 565 -0.86 10.51 13.97
C ALA A 565 0.59 10.00 13.85
N ALA A 566 0.96 9.45 12.69
CA ALA A 566 2.35 9.11 12.41
C ALA A 566 3.21 10.38 12.47
N VAL A 567 4.43 10.24 12.99
CA VAL A 567 5.40 11.37 13.01
C VAL A 567 5.80 11.66 11.57
N PRO A 568 5.82 12.94 11.14
CA PRO A 568 6.31 13.30 9.81
C PRO A 568 7.71 12.72 9.54
N ALA A 569 7.94 12.21 8.34
CA ALA A 569 9.19 11.52 7.96
C ALA A 569 10.47 12.34 8.22
N ALA A 570 10.37 13.67 8.24
CA ALA A 570 11.48 14.57 8.57
C ALA A 570 11.92 14.48 10.05
N GLU A 571 10.98 14.29 10.99
CA GLU A 571 11.29 14.16 12.43
C GLU A 571 11.81 12.76 12.76
N ALA A 572 11.31 11.73 12.04
CA ALA A 572 11.81 10.37 12.19
C ALA A 572 13.30 10.23 11.79
N ARG A 573 13.75 11.00 10.77
CA ARG A 573 15.16 11.04 10.36
C ARG A 573 16.07 11.76 11.36
N ALA A 574 15.60 12.79 12.05
CA ALA A 574 16.38 13.51 13.03
C ALA A 574 16.73 12.63 14.24
N SER A 575 15.82 11.74 14.66
CA SER A 575 16.05 10.80 15.76
C SER A 575 16.94 9.61 15.38
N SER A 576 16.88 9.13 14.11
CA SER A 576 17.73 8.05 13.61
C SER A 576 19.18 8.52 13.31
N ASN A 577 19.36 9.76 12.80
CA ASN A 577 20.69 10.32 12.55
C ASN A 577 21.44 10.69 13.84
N GLY A 578 20.74 11.01 14.93
CA GLY A 578 21.36 11.19 16.24
C GLY A 578 21.99 9.90 16.81
N ALA A 579 21.42 8.74 16.50
CA ALA A 579 21.95 7.44 16.91
C ALA A 579 23.13 6.94 16.04
N SER A 580 23.20 7.36 14.76
CA SER A 580 24.29 7.00 13.84
C SER A 580 25.56 7.86 14.07
N ALA A 581 25.39 9.14 14.43
CA ALA A 581 26.53 10.02 14.68
C ALA A 581 27.36 9.63 15.94
N ASN A 582 26.71 8.96 16.91
CA ASN A 582 27.45 8.45 18.10
C ASN A 582 28.22 7.14 17.84
N ARG A 583 27.93 6.37 16.78
CA ARG A 583 28.68 5.14 16.46
C ARG A 583 30.00 5.38 15.73
N SER A 584 30.13 6.47 14.99
CA SER A 584 31.40 6.79 14.30
C SER A 584 32.48 7.36 15.25
N GLY A 585 32.11 7.89 16.41
CA GLY A 585 33.05 8.36 17.42
C GLY A 585 33.71 7.26 18.24
N ASP A 586 32.98 6.17 18.49
CA ASP A 586 33.46 5.08 19.35
C ASP A 586 34.33 4.03 18.62
N LEU A 587 34.26 3.97 17.30
CA LEU A 587 35.08 3.05 16.48
C LEU A 587 36.49 3.59 16.17
N GLU A 588 36.70 4.90 16.19
CA GLU A 588 38.04 5.49 16.05
C GLU A 588 38.86 5.46 17.35
N ALA A 589 38.22 5.41 18.51
CA ALA A 589 38.91 5.32 19.80
C ALA A 589 39.42 3.91 20.17
N ALA A 590 38.89 2.86 19.51
CA ALA A 590 39.30 1.46 19.74
C ALA A 590 40.42 0.97 18.80
N ALA A 591 40.85 1.78 17.83
CA ALA A 591 41.91 1.43 16.87
C ALA A 591 43.29 2.03 17.21
N THR A 592 43.41 2.76 18.35
CA THR A 592 44.66 3.43 18.77
C THR A 592 45.07 3.15 20.22
N SER A 593 44.72 1.96 20.74
CA SER A 593 45.31 1.47 22.00
C SER A 593 45.74 -0.01 21.89
#